data_8cb62f1ed738ad5970d6c3245f692e42
#
_entry.id   8cb62f1ed738ad5970d6c3245f692e42
#
_cell.length_a   1.000
_cell.length_b   1.000
_cell.length_c   1.000
_cell.angle_alpha   90.00
_cell.angle_beta   90.00
_cell.angle_gamma   90.00
#
_symmetry.space_group_name_H-M   'P 1'
#
loop_
_entity.id
_entity.type
_entity.pdbx_description
1 polymer ?
#
loop_
_entity_poly.entity_id
_entity_poly.type
_entity_poly.pdbx_seq_one_letter_code
_entity_poly.pdbx_strand_id
1 'polypeptide(L)'
;MAELSPMMQQYLEIKKQHKDEILFYRIGDFYEMFFDDALTVSRELDLTLTGKQCGLEERAPMCGVPFHSYEGYVARLISKGYKVAICEQMEDPALAKGLVKRDIIRVVTPGTVIESSMLSEDKNNYLASIYCKRTRGRWRAGVCFADVSTGEAYATELNAEKIGGAIITELCRYMPSEILICPPMLDFKDVTTYIKQHTNALVELREDACFKDAVMEQPTGARPSAMRRTRLSRMRWRRFSTTCTRPKSTALSASRPCRTTPTHSICACRL
;
A
#
# COMPACT_ATOMS: atom_id res chain seq x y z
N MET A 1 17.12 10.15 36.09
CA MET A 1 17.33 9.43 34.84
C MET A 1 16.82 10.32 33.73
N ALA A 2 17.57 10.51 32.65
CA ALA A 2 17.11 11.31 31.52
C ALA A 2 15.96 10.54 30.84
N GLU A 3 14.81 11.17 30.74
CA GLU A 3 13.61 10.57 30.08
C GLU A 3 13.38 11.27 28.75
N LEU A 4 12.95 10.47 27.78
CA LEU A 4 12.52 11.00 26.47
C LEU A 4 11.38 12.00 26.63
N SER A 5 11.43 13.07 25.85
CA SER A 5 10.34 14.06 25.82
C SER A 5 9.01 13.40 25.41
N PRO A 6 7.86 13.88 25.92
CA PRO A 6 6.55 13.29 25.61
C PRO A 6 6.28 13.17 24.10
N MET A 7 6.72 14.16 23.32
CA MET A 7 6.61 14.13 21.85
C MET A 7 7.43 13.00 21.24
N MET A 8 8.65 12.76 21.74
CA MET A 8 9.49 11.69 21.22
C MET A 8 8.99 10.30 21.63
N GLN A 9 8.39 10.18 22.82
CA GLN A 9 7.71 8.95 23.23
C GLN A 9 6.55 8.63 22.29
N GLN A 10 5.70 9.62 21.96
CA GLN A 10 4.60 9.47 21.00
C GLN A 10 5.13 9.05 19.62
N TYR A 11 6.21 9.69 19.13
CA TYR A 11 6.84 9.32 17.85
C TYR A 11 7.26 7.84 17.84
N LEU A 12 7.98 7.40 18.86
CA LEU A 12 8.47 6.02 18.94
C LEU A 12 7.35 5.00 19.08
N GLU A 13 6.25 5.34 19.73
CA GLU A 13 5.08 4.47 19.85
C GLU A 13 4.41 4.25 18.49
N ILE A 14 4.21 5.33 17.72
CA ILE A 14 3.71 5.24 16.34
C ILE A 14 4.70 4.46 15.47
N LYS A 15 5.99 4.75 15.56
CA LYS A 15 7.03 4.07 14.77
C LYS A 15 7.11 2.56 15.05
N LYS A 16 6.82 2.09 16.26
CA LYS A 16 6.77 0.66 16.59
C LYS A 16 5.72 -0.10 15.76
N GLN A 17 4.61 0.56 15.39
CA GLN A 17 3.55 -0.02 14.57
C GLN A 17 3.87 0.09 13.06
N HIS A 18 4.77 1.00 12.69
CA HIS A 18 5.16 1.34 11.31
C HIS A 18 6.66 1.17 11.10
N LYS A 19 7.21 -0.01 11.44
CA LYS A 19 8.66 -0.26 11.41
C LYS A 19 9.25 -0.22 10.01
N ASP A 20 8.48 -0.68 9.03
CA ASP A 20 8.93 -0.83 7.64
C ASP A 20 8.63 0.41 6.78
N GLU A 21 7.90 1.37 7.33
CA GLU A 21 7.56 2.62 6.67
C GLU A 21 8.42 3.78 7.22
N ILE A 22 8.88 4.68 6.36
CA ILE A 22 9.49 5.95 6.77
C ILE A 22 8.39 6.83 7.34
N LEU A 23 8.54 7.27 8.59
CA LEU A 23 7.53 8.04 9.30
C LEU A 23 7.71 9.55 9.07
N PHE A 24 6.83 10.15 8.27
CA PHE A 24 6.71 11.59 8.11
C PHE A 24 5.82 12.14 9.23
N TYR A 25 6.46 12.68 10.27
CA TYR A 25 5.79 13.09 11.50
C TYR A 25 5.56 14.59 11.53
N ARG A 26 4.31 15.05 11.51
CA ARG A 26 3.97 16.46 11.44
C ARG A 26 4.29 17.22 12.72
N ILE A 27 5.11 18.29 12.58
CA ILE A 27 5.43 19.22 13.65
C ILE A 27 5.37 20.65 13.07
N GLY A 28 4.34 21.39 13.42
CA GLY A 28 4.10 22.71 12.86
C GLY A 28 4.01 22.67 11.33
N ASP A 29 4.89 23.42 10.65
CA ASP A 29 4.89 23.52 9.18
C ASP A 29 5.82 22.51 8.50
N PHE A 30 6.32 21.51 9.24
CA PHE A 30 7.22 20.49 8.71
C PHE A 30 6.71 19.08 8.96
N TYR A 31 7.09 18.17 8.06
CA TYR A 31 7.22 16.76 8.39
C TYR A 31 8.64 16.48 8.80
N GLU A 32 8.84 16.05 10.03
CA GLU A 32 10.15 15.71 10.59
C GLU A 32 10.30 14.19 10.68
N MET A 33 11.46 13.69 10.34
CA MET A 33 11.88 12.32 10.48
C MET A 33 13.00 12.25 11.51
N PHE A 34 13.04 11.17 12.30
CA PHE A 34 14.01 11.00 13.38
C PHE A 34 14.73 9.66 13.28
N PHE A 35 15.87 9.55 13.95
CA PHE A 35 16.69 8.35 14.06
C PHE A 35 17.03 7.74 12.70
N ASP A 36 16.81 6.44 12.51
CA ASP A 36 17.14 5.71 11.28
C ASP A 36 16.38 6.24 10.06
N ASP A 37 15.13 6.71 10.24
CA ASP A 37 14.37 7.33 9.16
C ASP A 37 15.06 8.63 8.70
N ALA A 38 15.57 9.45 9.63
CA ALA A 38 16.27 10.67 9.29
C ALA A 38 17.58 10.39 8.55
N LEU A 39 18.35 9.39 8.98
CA LEU A 39 19.58 8.98 8.33
C LEU A 39 19.31 8.49 6.90
N THR A 40 18.27 7.68 6.74
CA THR A 40 17.87 7.16 5.44
C THR A 40 17.40 8.27 4.51
N VAL A 41 16.44 9.09 4.96
CA VAL A 41 15.84 10.15 4.14
C VAL A 41 16.85 11.23 3.78
N SER A 42 17.71 11.62 4.73
CA SER A 42 18.80 12.58 4.47
C SER A 42 19.70 12.12 3.33
N ARG A 43 20.10 10.85 3.34
CA ARG A 43 20.93 10.26 2.26
C ARG A 43 20.18 10.13 0.94
N GLU A 44 18.94 9.63 0.97
CA GLU A 44 18.17 9.32 -0.25
C GLU A 44 17.66 10.57 -0.97
N LEU A 45 17.41 11.64 -0.23
CA LEU A 45 16.85 12.88 -0.77
C LEU A 45 17.86 14.06 -0.76
N ASP A 46 19.08 13.82 -0.29
CA ASP A 46 20.12 14.85 -0.15
C ASP A 46 19.65 16.02 0.74
N LEU A 47 19.07 15.67 1.91
CA LEU A 47 18.61 16.63 2.89
C LEU A 47 19.65 16.83 3.99
N THR A 48 19.73 18.04 4.53
CA THR A 48 20.59 18.34 5.68
C THR A 48 20.14 17.53 6.89
N LEU A 49 21.07 16.71 7.41
CA LEU A 49 20.89 16.01 8.68
C LEU A 49 21.25 16.98 9.82
N THR A 50 20.32 17.14 10.75
CA THR A 50 20.46 17.95 11.95
C THR A 50 20.19 17.11 13.20
N GLY A 51 20.06 17.74 14.36
CA GLY A 51 19.70 17.05 15.60
C GLY A 51 18.64 17.81 16.37
N LYS A 52 17.68 17.08 16.94
CA LYS A 52 16.63 17.62 17.80
C LYS A 52 16.80 17.17 19.24
N GLN A 53 16.63 18.09 20.17
CA GLN A 53 16.65 17.74 21.60
C GLN A 53 15.46 16.79 21.90
N CYS A 54 15.77 15.63 22.45
CA CYS A 54 14.79 14.56 22.67
C CYS A 54 14.55 14.22 24.14
N GLY A 55 15.21 14.96 25.09
CA GLY A 55 15.16 14.69 26.53
C GLY A 55 16.36 13.87 27.03
N LEU A 56 17.18 13.34 26.14
CA LEU A 56 18.46 12.69 26.45
C LEU A 56 19.62 13.67 26.31
N GLU A 57 20.80 13.29 26.78
CA GLU A 57 22.02 14.08 26.61
C GLU A 57 22.38 14.24 25.12
N GLU A 58 22.23 13.18 24.34
CA GLU A 58 22.45 13.19 22.91
C GLU A 58 21.18 13.67 22.16
N ARG A 59 21.43 14.47 21.12
CA ARG A 59 20.34 14.92 20.23
C ARG A 59 19.95 13.80 19.27
N ALA A 60 18.66 13.58 19.08
CA ALA A 60 18.18 12.64 18.06
C ALA A 60 18.52 13.15 16.66
N PRO A 61 19.13 12.34 15.77
CA PRO A 61 19.27 12.69 14.37
C PRO A 61 17.91 13.05 13.77
N MET A 62 17.86 14.14 13.01
CA MET A 62 16.62 14.66 12.43
C MET A 62 16.88 15.28 11.07
N CYS A 63 15.96 15.05 10.14
CA CYS A 63 15.78 15.87 8.94
C CYS A 63 14.30 16.19 8.77
N GLY A 64 13.97 17.17 7.94
CA GLY A 64 12.60 17.58 7.75
C GLY A 64 12.35 18.21 6.39
N VAL A 65 11.09 18.17 5.96
CA VAL A 65 10.61 18.79 4.72
C VAL A 65 9.38 19.66 5.01
N PRO A 66 9.19 20.76 4.28
CA PRO A 66 8.01 21.60 4.46
C PRO A 66 6.73 20.80 4.10
N PHE A 67 5.69 20.93 4.92
CA PHE A 67 4.46 20.15 4.72
C PHE A 67 3.74 20.46 3.40
N HIS A 68 3.81 21.69 2.92
CA HIS A 68 3.16 22.12 1.68
C HIS A 68 3.83 21.58 0.41
N SER A 69 5.04 21.02 0.51
CA SER A 69 5.81 20.47 -0.62
C SER A 69 6.24 19.03 -0.42
N TYR A 70 5.71 18.34 0.58
CA TYR A 70 6.14 16.97 0.95
C TYR A 70 5.92 15.94 -0.15
N GLU A 71 4.91 16.14 -1.03
CA GLU A 71 4.55 15.19 -2.08
C GLU A 71 5.73 14.86 -3.02
N GLY A 72 6.49 15.88 -3.43
CA GLY A 72 7.67 15.67 -4.28
C GLY A 72 8.77 14.84 -3.60
N TYR A 73 8.92 14.97 -2.29
CA TYR A 73 9.87 14.15 -1.53
C TYR A 73 9.37 12.72 -1.34
N VAL A 74 8.08 12.55 -1.06
CA VAL A 74 7.43 11.24 -0.98
C VAL A 74 7.53 10.52 -2.32
N ALA A 75 7.25 11.19 -3.45
CA ALA A 75 7.38 10.62 -4.80
C ALA A 75 8.78 10.04 -5.05
N ARG A 76 9.83 10.77 -4.66
CA ARG A 76 11.22 10.32 -4.79
C ARG A 76 11.54 9.09 -3.92
N LEU A 77 10.99 9.00 -2.71
CA LEU A 77 11.14 7.83 -1.84
C LEU A 77 10.38 6.62 -2.40
N ILE A 78 9.15 6.82 -2.84
CA ILE A 78 8.32 5.77 -3.44
C ILE A 78 8.97 5.22 -4.70
N SER A 79 9.52 6.06 -5.57
CA SER A 79 10.23 5.61 -6.78
C SER A 79 11.48 4.76 -6.50
N LYS A 80 12.03 4.90 -5.29
CA LYS A 80 13.15 4.08 -4.79
C LYS A 80 12.69 2.83 -4.01
N GLY A 81 11.38 2.56 -3.95
CA GLY A 81 10.80 1.38 -3.31
C GLY A 81 10.55 1.53 -1.81
N TYR A 82 10.71 2.71 -1.23
CA TYR A 82 10.35 2.96 0.17
C TYR A 82 8.83 3.10 0.33
N LYS A 83 8.36 2.83 1.55
CA LYS A 83 7.00 3.14 2.00
C LYS A 83 7.04 4.32 2.92
N VAL A 84 6.03 5.18 2.87
CA VAL A 84 5.97 6.38 3.70
C VAL A 84 4.67 6.42 4.47
N ALA A 85 4.75 6.50 5.79
CA ALA A 85 3.60 6.70 6.67
C ALA A 85 3.47 8.20 6.99
N ILE A 86 2.33 8.79 6.64
CA ILE A 86 2.01 10.19 6.88
C ILE A 86 1.28 10.31 8.20
N CYS A 87 1.93 10.97 9.17
CA CYS A 87 1.41 11.21 10.50
C CYS A 87 1.03 12.68 10.66
N GLU A 88 -0.26 12.93 10.86
CA GLU A 88 -0.83 14.28 10.98
C GLU A 88 -1.23 14.65 12.41
N GLN A 89 -1.28 15.94 12.67
CA GLN A 89 -1.87 16.51 13.87
C GLN A 89 -3.39 16.40 13.76
N MET A 90 -4.02 15.73 14.74
CA MET A 90 -5.45 15.45 14.73
C MET A 90 -6.28 16.57 15.39
N GLU A 91 -5.60 17.56 15.96
CA GLU A 91 -6.20 18.72 16.64
C GLU A 91 -5.37 19.98 16.38
N ASP A 92 -5.98 21.12 16.52
CA ASP A 92 -5.29 22.41 16.38
C ASP A 92 -4.28 22.59 17.53
N PRO A 93 -2.98 22.76 17.23
CA PRO A 93 -1.98 22.98 18.26
C PRO A 93 -2.25 24.18 19.18
N ALA A 94 -2.95 25.21 18.68
CA ALA A 94 -3.31 26.40 19.46
C ALA A 94 -4.39 26.10 20.52
N LEU A 95 -5.18 25.05 20.32
CA LEU A 95 -6.26 24.66 21.22
C LEU A 95 -5.90 23.45 22.11
N ALA A 96 -4.81 22.77 21.80
CA ALA A 96 -4.38 21.58 22.52
C ALA A 96 -3.96 21.90 23.96
N LYS A 97 -4.53 21.19 24.92
CA LYS A 97 -4.11 21.25 26.32
C LYS A 97 -3.03 20.20 26.59
N GLY A 98 -1.81 20.48 26.15
CA GLY A 98 -0.66 19.56 26.31
C GLY A 98 -0.09 19.07 25.02
N LEU A 99 0.28 17.77 24.95
CA LEU A 99 0.83 17.17 23.75
C LEU A 99 -0.25 17.00 22.68
N VAL A 100 -0.05 17.61 21.52
CA VAL A 100 -0.94 17.48 20.34
C VAL A 100 -1.08 16.01 19.95
N LYS A 101 -2.32 15.53 19.83
CA LYS A 101 -2.60 14.17 19.35
C LYS A 101 -2.22 14.04 17.88
N ARG A 102 -1.55 12.96 17.53
CA ARG A 102 -1.16 12.62 16.16
C ARG A 102 -1.56 11.21 15.82
N ASP A 103 -1.87 10.98 14.55
CA ASP A 103 -2.22 9.65 14.06
C ASP A 103 -1.79 9.48 12.61
N ILE A 104 -1.64 8.25 12.16
CA ILE A 104 -1.37 7.94 10.77
C ILE A 104 -2.65 8.11 9.96
N ILE A 105 -2.64 9.07 9.05
CA ILE A 105 -3.76 9.30 8.15
C ILE A 105 -3.65 8.44 6.88
N ARG A 106 -2.43 8.06 6.49
CA ARG A 106 -2.19 7.29 5.27
C ARG A 106 -0.80 6.66 5.27
N VAL A 107 -0.71 5.47 4.66
CA VAL A 107 0.55 4.85 4.24
C VAL A 107 0.60 4.88 2.71
N VAL A 108 1.62 5.55 2.17
CA VAL A 108 1.87 5.63 0.72
C VAL A 108 2.86 4.54 0.34
N THR A 109 2.50 3.73 -0.65
CA THR A 109 3.34 2.67 -1.21
C THR A 109 3.34 2.78 -2.74
N PRO A 110 4.27 2.13 -3.47
CA PRO A 110 4.30 2.24 -4.94
C PRO A 110 2.98 1.93 -5.63
N GLY A 111 2.21 0.96 -5.12
CA GLY A 111 0.92 0.56 -5.71
C GLY A 111 -0.29 1.32 -5.18
N THR A 112 -0.12 2.21 -4.18
CA THR A 112 -1.23 2.96 -3.55
C THR A 112 -1.14 4.47 -3.74
N VAL A 113 -0.27 4.93 -4.62
CA VAL A 113 -0.17 6.35 -5.02
C VAL A 113 -1.46 6.77 -5.73
N ILE A 114 -2.01 7.93 -5.34
CA ILE A 114 -3.21 8.53 -5.94
C ILE A 114 -2.98 9.95 -6.45
N GLU A 115 -1.88 10.58 -6.03
CA GLU A 115 -1.52 11.92 -6.46
C GLU A 115 -1.06 11.92 -7.92
N SER A 116 -1.70 12.73 -8.76
CA SER A 116 -1.37 12.84 -10.19
C SER A 116 0.09 13.27 -10.44
N SER A 117 0.65 14.07 -9.53
CA SER A 117 2.06 14.50 -9.58
C SER A 117 3.07 13.35 -9.42
N MET A 118 2.62 12.21 -8.88
CA MET A 118 3.44 11.01 -8.63
C MET A 118 3.16 9.88 -9.63
N LEU A 119 2.13 10.00 -10.44
CA LEU A 119 1.69 9.00 -11.41
C LEU A 119 2.18 9.33 -12.82
N SER A 120 2.41 8.31 -13.63
CA SER A 120 2.65 8.48 -15.07
C SER A 120 1.32 8.61 -15.78
N GLU A 121 1.18 9.62 -16.66
CA GLU A 121 -0.04 9.83 -17.45
C GLU A 121 -0.32 8.69 -18.44
N ASP A 122 0.73 7.96 -18.85
CA ASP A 122 0.64 6.93 -19.89
C ASP A 122 0.40 5.51 -19.36
N LYS A 123 0.38 5.31 -18.03
CA LYS A 123 0.35 3.97 -17.44
C LYS A 123 -0.53 3.91 -16.21
N ASN A 124 -1.30 2.83 -16.11
CA ASN A 124 -1.99 2.50 -14.87
C ASN A 124 -0.99 2.09 -13.79
N ASN A 125 -1.28 2.46 -12.55
CA ASN A 125 -0.46 2.13 -11.39
C ASN A 125 -1.08 0.96 -10.62
N TYR A 126 -0.80 -0.27 -11.08
CA TYR A 126 -1.43 -1.45 -10.50
C TYR A 126 -0.75 -1.92 -9.21
N LEU A 127 -1.58 -2.16 -8.20
CA LEU A 127 -1.29 -3.00 -7.05
C LEU A 127 -1.80 -4.42 -7.37
N ALA A 128 -0.92 -5.42 -7.33
CA ALA A 128 -1.30 -6.82 -7.50
C ALA A 128 -1.47 -7.53 -6.17
N SER A 129 -2.43 -8.46 -6.08
CA SER A 129 -2.60 -9.38 -4.97
C SER A 129 -2.71 -10.79 -5.49
N ILE A 130 -1.80 -11.68 -5.08
CA ILE A 130 -1.72 -13.05 -5.56
C ILE A 130 -1.90 -14.00 -4.38
N TYR A 131 -2.92 -14.84 -4.47
CA TYR A 131 -3.18 -15.89 -3.50
C TYR A 131 -3.15 -17.26 -4.16
N CYS A 132 -2.33 -18.16 -3.65
CA CYS A 132 -2.21 -19.54 -4.12
C CYS A 132 -2.69 -20.54 -3.09
N LYS A 133 -3.42 -21.56 -3.55
CA LYS A 133 -3.89 -22.66 -2.70
C LYS A 133 -3.83 -23.97 -3.45
N ARG A 134 -3.39 -25.02 -2.75
CA ARG A 134 -3.47 -26.39 -3.28
C ARG A 134 -4.84 -27.00 -2.93
N THR A 135 -5.56 -27.48 -3.94
CA THR A 135 -6.87 -28.10 -3.79
C THR A 135 -6.91 -29.40 -4.58
N ARG A 136 -7.18 -30.53 -3.92
CA ARG A 136 -7.23 -31.86 -4.52
C ARG A 136 -5.96 -32.19 -5.35
N GLY A 137 -4.78 -31.87 -4.79
CA GLY A 137 -3.50 -32.13 -5.44
C GLY A 137 -3.08 -31.12 -6.52
N ARG A 138 -3.95 -30.21 -6.96
CA ARG A 138 -3.65 -29.18 -7.99
C ARG A 138 -3.55 -27.79 -7.37
N TRP A 139 -2.64 -26.99 -7.90
CA TRP A 139 -2.54 -25.58 -7.53
C TRP A 139 -3.61 -24.75 -8.23
N ARG A 140 -4.17 -23.81 -7.50
CA ARG A 140 -5.06 -22.76 -8.00
C ARG A 140 -4.55 -21.43 -7.49
N ALA A 141 -4.58 -20.41 -8.34
CA ALA A 141 -4.21 -19.06 -7.95
C ALA A 141 -5.34 -18.10 -8.23
N GLY A 142 -5.56 -17.20 -7.29
CA GLY A 142 -6.36 -16.03 -7.50
C GLY A 142 -5.45 -14.82 -7.69
N VAL A 143 -5.55 -14.09 -8.81
CA VAL A 143 -4.76 -12.88 -9.09
C VAL A 143 -5.69 -11.68 -9.22
N CYS A 144 -5.35 -10.56 -8.58
CA CYS A 144 -6.10 -9.30 -8.64
C CYS A 144 -5.15 -8.14 -8.92
N PHE A 145 -5.54 -7.29 -9.81
CA PHE A 145 -4.88 -6.03 -10.09
C PHE A 145 -5.86 -4.91 -9.82
N ALA A 146 -5.43 -3.88 -9.11
CA ALA A 146 -6.25 -2.70 -8.88
C ALA A 146 -5.40 -1.45 -9.04
N ASP A 147 -5.93 -0.49 -9.75
CA ASP A 147 -5.41 0.86 -9.80
C ASP A 147 -6.23 1.71 -8.83
N VAL A 148 -5.58 2.12 -7.73
CA VAL A 148 -6.24 2.87 -6.66
C VAL A 148 -6.60 4.29 -7.11
N SER A 149 -5.85 4.84 -8.07
CA SER A 149 -6.05 6.21 -8.57
C SER A 149 -7.29 6.32 -9.47
N THR A 150 -7.55 5.30 -10.28
CA THR A 150 -8.71 5.25 -11.20
C THR A 150 -9.90 4.50 -10.62
N GLY A 151 -9.67 3.69 -9.58
CA GLY A 151 -10.67 2.80 -9.03
C GLY A 151 -10.96 1.56 -9.89
N GLU A 152 -10.14 1.27 -10.89
CA GLU A 152 -10.28 0.08 -11.72
C GLU A 152 -9.69 -1.15 -11.05
N ALA A 153 -10.39 -2.29 -11.14
CA ALA A 153 -9.88 -3.54 -10.60
C ALA A 153 -10.24 -4.73 -11.50
N TYR A 154 -9.25 -5.60 -11.69
CA TYR A 154 -9.35 -6.83 -12.48
C TYR A 154 -9.04 -8.03 -11.58
N ALA A 155 -9.87 -9.05 -11.64
CA ALA A 155 -9.68 -10.26 -10.85
C ALA A 155 -9.88 -11.51 -11.72
N THR A 156 -8.91 -12.43 -11.65
CA THR A 156 -8.98 -13.70 -12.35
C THR A 156 -8.61 -14.88 -11.47
N GLU A 157 -9.20 -16.04 -11.74
CA GLU A 157 -8.79 -17.31 -11.17
C GLU A 157 -8.01 -18.11 -12.19
N LEU A 158 -6.80 -18.49 -11.83
CA LEU A 158 -5.93 -19.32 -12.65
C LEU A 158 -6.02 -20.78 -12.20
N ASN A 159 -6.30 -21.66 -13.15
CA ASN A 159 -6.39 -23.09 -12.97
C ASN A 159 -5.67 -23.79 -14.11
N ALA A 160 -4.35 -23.72 -14.10
CA ALA A 160 -3.47 -24.26 -15.12
C ALA A 160 -2.60 -25.38 -14.54
N GLU A 161 -2.15 -26.28 -15.40
CA GLU A 161 -1.19 -27.33 -15.02
C GLU A 161 0.15 -26.71 -14.56
N LYS A 162 0.63 -25.68 -15.28
CA LYS A 162 1.80 -24.87 -14.94
C LYS A 162 1.33 -23.51 -14.39
N ILE A 163 0.92 -23.49 -13.15
CA ILE A 163 0.33 -22.29 -12.52
C ILE A 163 1.32 -21.11 -12.48
N GLY A 164 2.61 -21.37 -12.29
CA GLY A 164 3.65 -20.32 -12.28
C GLY A 164 3.69 -19.55 -13.59
N GLY A 165 3.72 -20.26 -14.73
CA GLY A 165 3.69 -19.60 -16.06
C GLY A 165 2.43 -18.78 -16.30
N ALA A 166 1.27 -19.24 -15.83
CA ALA A 166 0.03 -18.49 -15.90
C ALA A 166 0.06 -17.20 -15.06
N ILE A 167 0.66 -17.26 -13.85
CA ILE A 167 0.87 -16.07 -13.00
C ILE A 167 1.81 -15.09 -13.70
N ILE A 168 2.93 -15.56 -14.25
CA ILE A 168 3.88 -14.71 -14.98
C ILE A 168 3.21 -13.99 -16.14
N THR A 169 2.36 -14.69 -16.91
CA THR A 169 1.60 -14.09 -18.02
C THR A 169 0.75 -12.91 -17.56
N GLU A 170 0.05 -13.05 -16.44
CA GLU A 170 -0.75 -11.95 -15.88
C GLU A 170 0.12 -10.81 -15.35
N LEU A 171 1.26 -11.12 -14.71
CA LEU A 171 2.21 -10.10 -14.27
C LEU A 171 2.81 -9.32 -15.45
N CYS A 172 3.15 -9.99 -16.56
CA CYS A 172 3.61 -9.34 -17.80
C CYS A 172 2.54 -8.39 -18.37
N ARG A 173 1.27 -8.78 -18.29
CA ARG A 173 0.16 -8.03 -18.86
C ARG A 173 -0.12 -6.73 -18.13
N TYR A 174 -0.08 -6.76 -16.80
CA TYR A 174 -0.46 -5.61 -15.95
C TYR A 174 0.73 -4.83 -15.42
N MET A 175 1.92 -5.41 -15.39
CA MET A 175 3.17 -4.78 -14.89
C MET A 175 2.95 -3.98 -13.58
N PRO A 176 2.55 -4.63 -12.48
CA PRO A 176 2.20 -3.94 -11.25
C PRO A 176 3.42 -3.26 -10.61
N SER A 177 3.21 -2.12 -9.95
CA SER A 177 4.22 -1.41 -9.16
C SER A 177 4.42 -2.01 -7.77
N GLU A 178 3.44 -2.78 -7.29
CA GLU A 178 3.47 -3.47 -6.00
C GLU A 178 2.76 -4.82 -6.10
N ILE A 179 3.31 -5.84 -5.44
CA ILE A 179 2.79 -7.22 -5.47
C ILE A 179 2.68 -7.75 -4.05
N LEU A 180 1.44 -8.03 -3.61
CA LEU A 180 1.17 -8.72 -2.36
C LEU A 180 1.09 -10.22 -2.62
N ILE A 181 1.91 -11.00 -1.93
CA ILE A 181 1.98 -12.46 -2.11
C ILE A 181 1.65 -13.20 -0.81
N CYS A 182 1.07 -14.40 -0.94
CA CYS A 182 0.89 -15.33 0.17
C CYS A 182 2.13 -16.23 0.35
N PRO A 183 2.33 -16.85 1.55
CA PRO A 183 3.50 -17.70 1.80
C PRO A 183 3.70 -18.83 0.79
N PRO A 184 2.67 -19.56 0.31
CA PRO A 184 2.84 -20.58 -0.71
C PRO A 184 3.42 -20.10 -2.06
N MET A 185 3.37 -18.79 -2.32
CA MET A 185 4.00 -18.21 -3.53
C MET A 185 5.52 -18.34 -3.55
N LEU A 186 6.16 -18.45 -2.40
CA LEU A 186 7.61 -18.59 -2.28
C LEU A 186 8.12 -19.91 -2.85
N ASP A 187 7.24 -20.94 -2.98
CA ASP A 187 7.56 -22.22 -3.58
C ASP A 187 7.66 -22.16 -5.10
N PHE A 188 7.08 -21.11 -5.73
CA PHE A 188 7.13 -20.90 -7.18
C PHE A 188 8.39 -20.13 -7.58
N LYS A 189 9.52 -20.84 -7.68
CA LYS A 189 10.82 -20.24 -7.98
C LYS A 189 10.87 -19.52 -9.34
N ASP A 190 10.13 -20.01 -10.33
CA ASP A 190 9.99 -19.39 -11.64
C ASP A 190 9.34 -18.01 -11.52
N VAL A 191 8.26 -17.89 -10.75
CA VAL A 191 7.56 -16.61 -10.52
C VAL A 191 8.42 -15.63 -9.72
N THR A 192 9.05 -16.10 -8.63
CA THR A 192 9.88 -15.24 -7.78
C THR A 192 11.14 -14.77 -8.53
N THR A 193 11.71 -15.61 -9.38
CA THR A 193 12.85 -15.24 -10.24
C THR A 193 12.42 -14.21 -11.28
N TYR A 194 11.27 -14.44 -11.95
CA TYR A 194 10.71 -13.49 -12.91
C TYR A 194 10.50 -12.11 -12.28
N ILE A 195 9.86 -12.06 -11.12
CA ILE A 195 9.60 -10.79 -10.41
C ILE A 195 10.91 -10.05 -10.13
N LYS A 196 11.93 -10.75 -9.60
CA LYS A 196 13.22 -10.15 -9.26
C LYS A 196 14.01 -9.64 -10.47
N GLN A 197 13.91 -10.32 -11.61
CA GLN A 197 14.73 -10.02 -12.79
C GLN A 197 14.05 -9.09 -13.78
N HIS A 198 12.73 -9.07 -13.83
CA HIS A 198 11.96 -8.42 -14.88
C HIS A 198 10.98 -7.36 -14.38
N THR A 199 10.89 -7.15 -13.07
CA THR A 199 10.04 -6.10 -12.51
C THR A 199 10.78 -5.26 -11.47
N ASN A 200 10.37 -4.00 -11.33
CA ASN A 200 10.80 -3.12 -10.22
C ASN A 200 9.71 -3.04 -9.14
N ALA A 201 8.79 -4.00 -9.14
CA ALA A 201 7.68 -4.00 -8.21
C ALA A 201 8.14 -4.23 -6.77
N LEU A 202 7.59 -3.46 -5.83
CA LEU A 202 7.72 -3.77 -4.42
C LEU A 202 6.96 -5.06 -4.11
N VAL A 203 7.64 -6.05 -3.53
CA VAL A 203 7.02 -7.33 -3.16
C VAL A 203 6.82 -7.39 -1.66
N GLU A 204 5.59 -7.67 -1.25
CA GLU A 204 5.24 -7.79 0.15
C GLU A 204 4.63 -9.15 0.46
N LEU A 205 5.26 -9.87 1.39
CA LEU A 205 4.73 -11.12 1.91
C LEU A 205 3.65 -10.81 2.96
N ARG A 206 2.50 -11.44 2.80
CA ARG A 206 1.38 -11.29 3.72
C ARG A 206 0.88 -12.64 4.21
N GLU A 207 0.54 -12.70 5.49
CA GLU A 207 0.01 -13.91 6.12
C GLU A 207 -1.31 -14.37 5.48
N ASP A 208 -1.55 -15.68 5.52
CA ASP A 208 -2.79 -16.30 5.02
C ASP A 208 -4.05 -15.69 5.64
N ALA A 209 -3.97 -15.21 6.87
CA ALA A 209 -5.08 -14.53 7.55
C ALA A 209 -5.58 -13.30 6.77
N CYS A 210 -4.67 -12.62 6.05
CA CYS A 210 -5.01 -11.46 5.23
C CYS A 210 -5.82 -11.82 3.98
N PHE A 211 -5.82 -13.10 3.58
CA PHE A 211 -6.56 -13.61 2.42
C PHE A 211 -7.76 -14.47 2.81
N LYS A 212 -8.05 -14.64 4.12
CA LYS A 212 -9.19 -15.45 4.60
C LYS A 212 -10.51 -14.69 4.49
N ASP A 213 -11.59 -15.48 4.40
CA ASP A 213 -12.97 -15.02 4.31
C ASP A 213 -13.32 -14.05 5.44
N ALA A 214 -13.36 -12.83 5.07
CA ALA A 214 -14.08 -11.86 5.84
C ALA A 214 -15.34 -11.51 5.05
N VAL A 215 -16.47 -11.58 5.73
CA VAL A 215 -17.75 -11.14 5.23
C VAL A 215 -17.59 -9.72 4.68
N MET A 216 -17.77 -9.56 3.36
CA MET A 216 -17.94 -8.23 2.79
C MET A 216 -19.23 -7.67 3.37
N GLU A 217 -19.15 -6.71 4.26
CA GLU A 217 -20.27 -5.80 4.50
C GLU A 217 -20.51 -5.07 3.19
N GLN A 218 -21.57 -5.51 2.49
CA GLN A 218 -22.00 -4.82 1.27
C GLN A 218 -22.45 -3.41 1.69
N PRO A 219 -21.97 -2.36 0.99
CA PRO A 219 -22.68 -1.08 1.08
C PRO A 219 -24.12 -1.39 0.64
N THR A 220 -25.07 -1.11 1.53
CA THR A 220 -26.49 -1.27 1.26
C THR A 220 -26.87 -0.58 -0.04
N GLY A 221 -27.21 -1.33 -1.09
CA GLY A 221 -27.87 -0.79 -2.27
C GLY A 221 -27.46 -1.29 -3.64
N ALA A 222 -26.35 -1.97 -3.85
CA ALA A 222 -26.00 -2.48 -5.17
C ALA A 222 -25.86 -4.00 -5.17
N ARG A 223 -26.79 -4.71 -5.81
CA ARG A 223 -26.58 -6.10 -6.21
C ARG A 223 -25.67 -6.11 -7.43
N PRO A 224 -24.46 -6.69 -7.36
CA PRO A 224 -23.67 -6.92 -8.57
C PRO A 224 -24.31 -8.09 -9.32
N SER A 225 -24.88 -7.79 -10.47
CA SER A 225 -25.36 -8.81 -11.39
C SER A 225 -24.17 -9.61 -11.94
N ALA A 226 -24.25 -10.93 -11.83
CA ALA A 226 -23.54 -11.94 -12.62
C ALA A 226 -22.00 -12.00 -12.51
N MET A 227 -21.43 -11.87 -11.32
CA MET A 227 -20.08 -12.37 -11.07
C MET A 227 -20.19 -13.83 -10.60
N ARG A 228 -19.70 -14.81 -11.36
CA ARG A 228 -19.42 -16.15 -10.81
C ARG A 228 -18.29 -15.97 -9.82
N ARG A 229 -18.65 -15.68 -8.57
CA ARG A 229 -17.73 -15.44 -7.47
C ARG A 229 -17.18 -16.79 -7.00
N THR A 230 -16.00 -17.14 -7.45
CA THR A 230 -15.26 -18.21 -6.82
C THR A 230 -14.85 -17.77 -5.41
N ARG A 231 -14.74 -18.72 -4.48
CA ARG A 231 -14.32 -18.46 -3.09
C ARG A 231 -12.98 -17.69 -3.01
N LEU A 232 -12.11 -17.88 -4.00
CA LEU A 232 -10.81 -17.21 -4.14
C LEU A 232 -10.93 -15.72 -4.52
N SER A 233 -11.89 -15.33 -5.37
CA SER A 233 -12.11 -13.93 -5.72
C SER A 233 -12.66 -13.09 -4.55
N ARG A 234 -13.43 -13.70 -3.64
CA ARG A 234 -13.94 -13.04 -2.43
C ARG A 234 -12.83 -12.70 -1.42
N MET A 235 -11.79 -13.56 -1.29
CA MET A 235 -10.70 -13.37 -0.35
C MET A 235 -9.81 -12.16 -0.66
N ARG A 236 -9.89 -11.61 -1.87
CA ARG A 236 -8.97 -10.60 -2.41
C ARG A 236 -9.40 -9.16 -2.17
N TRP A 237 -10.70 -8.91 -2.16
CA TRP A 237 -11.26 -7.56 -2.07
C TRP A 237 -11.02 -6.84 -0.73
N ARG A 238 -10.93 -7.59 0.36
CA ARG A 238 -10.76 -6.99 1.69
C ARG A 238 -9.48 -6.19 1.87
N ARG A 239 -8.47 -6.49 1.08
CA ARG A 239 -7.17 -5.85 1.29
C ARG A 239 -7.05 -4.48 0.65
N PHE A 240 -7.74 -4.27 -0.44
CA PHE A 240 -7.83 -2.92 -1.03
C PHE A 240 -8.56 -1.95 -0.11
N SER A 241 -9.53 -2.43 0.69
CA SER A 241 -10.25 -1.59 1.64
C SER A 241 -9.48 -1.27 2.92
N THR A 242 -8.45 -2.07 3.28
CA THR A 242 -7.64 -1.84 4.50
C THR A 242 -6.43 -0.93 4.25
N THR A 243 -5.94 -0.88 3.01
CA THR A 243 -4.85 0.02 2.62
C THR A 243 -5.34 1.38 2.10
N CYS A 244 -6.60 1.43 1.69
CA CYS A 244 -7.25 2.67 1.24
C CYS A 244 -8.12 3.21 2.38
N THR A 245 -7.60 4.15 3.16
CA THR A 245 -8.45 5.03 3.99
C THR A 245 -9.30 5.83 3.02
N ARG A 246 -10.62 5.56 3.02
CA ARG A 246 -11.62 6.23 2.18
C ARG A 246 -11.42 7.74 2.18
N PRO A 247 -11.26 8.40 1.04
CA PRO A 247 -11.63 9.80 0.95
C PRO A 247 -13.18 9.87 1.04
N LYS A 248 -13.68 10.69 1.94
CA LYS A 248 -15.09 11.09 1.95
C LYS A 248 -15.34 11.96 0.72
N SER A 249 -15.87 11.40 -0.35
CA SER A 249 -16.46 12.21 -1.42
C SER A 249 -17.48 11.41 -2.23
N THR A 250 -18.67 11.94 -2.25
CA THR A 250 -19.73 12.00 -3.28
C THR A 250 -19.95 10.79 -4.18
N ALA A 251 -21.18 10.30 -4.06
CA ALA A 251 -21.82 9.35 -4.94
C ALA A 251 -21.61 9.66 -6.45
N LEU A 252 -21.10 8.67 -7.18
CA LEU A 252 -21.20 8.64 -8.64
C LEU A 252 -21.94 7.38 -9.06
N SER A 253 -22.97 7.62 -9.86
CA SER A 253 -23.94 6.69 -10.38
C SER A 253 -23.31 5.57 -11.22
N ALA A 254 -23.73 4.34 -10.96
CA ALA A 254 -23.40 3.17 -11.74
C ALA A 254 -24.12 3.19 -13.10
N SER A 255 -23.37 3.02 -14.20
CA SER A 255 -23.92 2.50 -15.44
C SER A 255 -22.83 1.98 -16.37
N ARG A 256 -22.72 0.66 -16.54
CA ARG A 256 -22.61 -0.07 -17.80
C ARG A 256 -22.21 -1.54 -17.57
N PRO A 257 -22.72 -2.49 -18.39
CA PRO A 257 -22.54 -3.92 -18.18
C PRO A 257 -21.16 -4.42 -18.63
N CYS A 258 -20.65 -5.40 -17.91
CA CYS A 258 -19.44 -6.16 -18.20
C CYS A 258 -19.53 -6.89 -19.53
N ARG A 259 -18.53 -6.76 -20.41
CA ARG A 259 -18.34 -7.63 -21.58
C ARG A 259 -17.47 -8.83 -21.19
N THR A 260 -17.97 -10.02 -21.38
CA THR A 260 -17.23 -11.28 -21.22
C THR A 260 -16.58 -11.69 -22.54
N THR A 261 -15.29 -11.98 -22.52
CA THR A 261 -14.58 -12.63 -23.62
C THR A 261 -14.40 -14.12 -23.31
N PRO A 262 -14.46 -15.04 -24.31
CA PRO A 262 -14.69 -16.48 -24.11
C PRO A 262 -13.51 -17.31 -23.58
N THR A 263 -12.32 -16.78 -23.35
CA THR A 263 -11.14 -17.59 -23.02
C THR A 263 -10.51 -17.34 -21.65
N HIS A 264 -10.81 -16.24 -21.00
CA HIS A 264 -10.42 -15.96 -19.62
C HIS A 264 -11.53 -15.14 -18.97
N SER A 265 -12.09 -15.64 -17.89
CA SER A 265 -13.11 -14.91 -17.12
C SER A 265 -12.47 -13.71 -16.41
N ILE A 266 -12.16 -12.68 -17.17
CA ILE A 266 -11.68 -11.41 -16.63
C ILE A 266 -12.91 -10.54 -16.40
N CYS A 267 -13.15 -10.15 -15.16
CA CYS A 267 -14.21 -9.21 -14.83
C CYS A 267 -13.57 -7.88 -14.42
N ALA A 268 -13.86 -6.83 -15.16
CA ALA A 268 -13.48 -5.47 -14.80
C ALA A 268 -14.63 -4.81 -14.03
N CYS A 269 -14.33 -4.30 -12.85
CA CYS A 269 -15.28 -3.53 -12.05
C CYS A 269 -14.64 -2.18 -11.69
N ARG A 270 -15.42 -1.11 -11.71
CA ARG A 270 -15.03 0.17 -11.11
C ARG A 270 -15.38 0.14 -9.62
N LEU A 271 -14.46 0.60 -8.79
CA LEU A 271 -14.61 0.77 -7.35
C LEU A 271 -15.39 2.04 -7.00
#